data_3f405afed1d5edf8bc4ea41cd9e96e92
#
_entry.id   3f405afed1d5edf8bc4ea41cd9e96e92
#
_cell.length_a   1.000
_cell.length_b   1.000
_cell.length_c   1.000
_cell.angle_alpha   90.00
_cell.angle_beta   90.00
_cell.angle_gamma   90.00
#
_symmetry.space_group_name_H-M   'P 1'
#
loop_
_entity.id
_entity.type
_entity.pdbx_description
1 polymer ?
#
loop_
_entity_poly.entity_id
_entity_poly.type
_entity_poly.pdbx_seq_one_letter_code
_entity_poly.pdbx_strand_id
1 'polypeptide(L)'
;NSPGGSRDSTINGLPQSAVNITLDGMNIQDNYAKSWDGMFTRVSPRLDAVEEVTVSTAAQGADMGSQGAAQVRFVTRSGTNRFQGSAYFYYRRDWMNTNTWFNLNRNVDAVTGKPTARPRLFQDQPGFRIGGPIWKDKACFFVNYEWISQPGTNTANRTIMSPLSEQGKFQYAGGTVPGAQRVAE
;
A
#
# COMPACT_ATOMS: atom_id res chain seq x y z
N ASN A 1 -7.34 -11.58 -15.43
CA ASN A 1 -6.61 -10.72 -14.49
C ASN A 1 -6.94 -11.18 -13.09
N SER A 2 -6.04 -11.91 -12.47
CA SER A 2 -6.15 -12.23 -11.04
C SER A 2 -6.11 -10.93 -10.24
N PRO A 3 -7.06 -10.65 -9.35
CA PRO A 3 -7.02 -9.44 -8.52
C PRO A 3 -5.76 -9.34 -7.66
N GLY A 4 -5.04 -10.43 -7.48
CA GLY A 4 -3.80 -10.52 -6.72
C GLY A 4 -2.55 -10.00 -7.42
N GLY A 5 -2.51 -10.00 -8.76
CA GLY A 5 -1.30 -9.58 -9.50
C GLY A 5 -0.04 -10.28 -9.01
N SER A 6 1.01 -9.49 -8.76
CA SER A 6 2.30 -10.00 -8.24
C SER A 6 2.25 -10.50 -6.78
N ARG A 7 1.10 -10.41 -6.12
CA ARG A 7 0.92 -10.87 -4.74
C ARG A 7 0.65 -12.35 -4.60
N ASP A 8 0.38 -13.05 -5.71
CA ASP A 8 0.26 -14.52 -5.74
C ASP A 8 1.63 -15.23 -5.76
N SER A 9 2.70 -14.56 -5.35
CA SER A 9 4.02 -15.15 -5.31
C SER A 9 4.19 -16.13 -4.14
N THR A 10 5.05 -17.11 -4.32
CA THR A 10 5.43 -18.06 -3.27
C THR A 10 6.82 -17.75 -2.72
N ILE A 11 7.05 -18.04 -1.45
CA ILE A 11 8.35 -17.93 -0.78
C ILE A 11 8.73 -19.33 -0.34
N ASN A 12 9.84 -19.87 -0.86
CA ASN A 12 10.28 -21.24 -0.60
C ASN A 12 9.21 -22.30 -0.91
N GLY A 13 8.40 -22.10 -1.95
CA GLY A 13 7.30 -22.99 -2.32
C GLY A 13 6.05 -22.89 -1.43
N LEU A 14 6.05 -22.04 -0.44
CA LEU A 14 4.91 -21.78 0.45
C LEU A 14 4.22 -20.48 0.08
N PRO A 15 2.90 -20.38 0.31
CA PRO A 15 2.15 -19.16 0.03
C PRO A 15 2.61 -18.00 0.93
N GLN A 16 2.37 -16.78 0.51
CA GLN A 16 2.69 -15.58 1.30
C GLN A 16 2.01 -15.57 2.68
N SER A 17 0.89 -16.27 2.82
CA SER A 17 0.21 -16.44 4.11
C SER A 17 1.05 -17.19 5.16
N ALA A 18 2.09 -17.88 4.73
CA ALA A 18 3.03 -18.58 5.62
C ALA A 18 4.21 -17.71 6.08
N VAL A 19 4.15 -16.40 5.84
CA VAL A 19 5.10 -15.42 6.39
C VAL A 19 4.68 -15.02 7.79
N ASN A 20 5.64 -14.89 8.70
CA ASN A 20 5.43 -14.33 10.03
C ASN A 20 6.11 -12.96 10.13
N ILE A 21 5.40 -11.97 10.66
CA ILE A 21 5.91 -10.62 10.81
C ILE A 21 5.83 -10.23 12.29
N THR A 22 6.97 -9.89 12.86
CA THR A 22 7.05 -9.51 14.27
C THR A 22 7.65 -8.12 14.43
N LEU A 23 7.18 -7.41 15.44
CA LEU A 23 7.71 -6.15 15.91
C LEU A 23 8.10 -6.30 17.39
N ASP A 24 9.36 -6.13 17.70
CA ASP A 24 9.91 -6.34 19.04
C ASP A 24 9.50 -7.68 19.67
N GLY A 25 9.46 -8.73 18.85
CA GLY A 25 9.07 -10.08 19.26
C GLY A 25 7.57 -10.35 19.26
N MET A 26 6.72 -9.34 19.13
CA MET A 26 5.26 -9.53 19.04
C MET A 26 4.81 -9.72 17.60
N ASN A 27 3.94 -10.68 17.35
CA ASN A 27 3.34 -10.90 16.04
C ASN A 27 2.37 -9.74 15.72
N ILE A 28 2.63 -9.03 14.61
CA ILE A 28 1.81 -7.91 14.16
C ILE A 28 1.00 -8.23 12.90
N GLN A 29 1.04 -9.45 12.42
CA GLN A 29 0.32 -9.87 11.24
C GLN A 29 -1.17 -10.03 11.53
N ASP A 30 -2.01 -9.59 10.59
CA ASP A 30 -3.45 -9.83 10.67
C ASP A 30 -3.75 -11.28 10.29
N ASN A 31 -4.10 -12.08 11.28
CA ASN A 31 -4.42 -13.51 11.07
C ASN A 31 -5.75 -13.71 10.34
N TYR A 32 -6.63 -12.72 10.30
CA TYR A 32 -7.90 -12.80 9.57
C TYR A 32 -7.74 -12.50 8.08
N ALA A 33 -7.04 -11.43 7.73
CA ALA A 33 -6.81 -11.02 6.34
C ALA A 33 -5.64 -11.77 5.66
N LYS A 34 -5.01 -12.68 6.36
CA LYS A 34 -3.81 -13.42 5.96
C LYS A 34 -3.98 -14.26 4.70
N SER A 35 -5.19 -14.71 4.41
CA SER A 35 -5.48 -15.65 3.31
C SER A 35 -5.40 -15.01 1.92
N TRP A 36 -5.47 -13.69 1.79
CA TRP A 36 -5.52 -13.00 0.50
C TRP A 36 -4.17 -12.47 0.04
N ASP A 37 -3.47 -11.73 0.89
CA ASP A 37 -2.25 -11.01 0.54
C ASP A 37 -1.02 -11.52 1.31
N GLY A 38 -1.19 -12.37 2.29
CA GLY A 38 -0.12 -12.98 3.08
C GLY A 38 0.68 -12.04 3.96
N MET A 39 0.82 -10.79 3.58
CA MET A 39 1.63 -9.78 4.27
C MET A 39 0.78 -8.62 4.80
N PHE A 40 -0.29 -8.97 5.50
CA PHE A 40 -1.17 -7.98 6.11
C PHE A 40 -0.72 -7.68 7.53
N THR A 41 -0.24 -6.46 7.76
CA THR A 41 0.07 -5.98 9.10
C THR A 41 -0.90 -4.88 9.51
N ARG A 42 -1.47 -4.97 10.71
CA ARG A 42 -2.31 -3.90 11.27
C ARG A 42 -1.48 -2.69 11.68
N VAL A 43 -0.26 -2.94 12.10
CA VAL A 43 0.70 -1.90 12.45
C VAL A 43 1.79 -1.88 11.40
N SER A 44 1.93 -0.76 10.71
CA SER A 44 3.03 -0.55 9.76
C SER A 44 4.17 0.15 10.50
N PRO A 45 5.28 -0.57 10.77
CA PRO A 45 6.44 0.05 11.39
C PRO A 45 6.94 1.22 10.55
N ARG A 46 7.17 2.36 11.19
CA ARG A 46 7.69 3.54 10.49
C ARG A 46 9.18 3.41 10.30
N LEU A 47 9.67 3.78 9.11
CA LEU A 47 11.07 3.63 8.73
C LEU A 47 12.03 4.24 9.77
N ASP A 48 11.71 5.43 10.25
CA ASP A 48 12.55 6.14 11.21
C ASP A 48 12.45 5.63 12.65
N ALA A 49 11.42 4.83 12.95
CA ALA A 49 11.28 4.16 14.25
C ALA A 49 12.01 2.81 14.29
N VAL A 50 12.30 2.22 13.14
CA VAL A 50 12.95 0.91 13.05
C VAL A 50 14.46 1.07 13.13
N GLU A 51 15.10 0.23 13.91
CA GLU A 51 16.56 0.14 14.00
C GLU A 51 17.08 -0.97 13.10
N GLU A 52 16.43 -2.13 13.12
CA GLU A 52 16.87 -3.31 12.39
C GLU A 52 15.70 -4.05 11.77
N VAL A 53 15.91 -4.57 10.58
CA VAL A 53 15.00 -5.49 9.90
C VAL A 53 15.76 -6.76 9.57
N THR A 54 15.36 -7.87 10.15
CA THR A 54 15.92 -9.18 9.85
C THR A 54 14.91 -9.99 9.05
N VAL A 55 15.33 -10.55 7.92
CA VAL A 55 14.52 -11.45 7.10
C VAL A 55 15.20 -12.81 7.05
N SER A 56 14.53 -13.83 7.56
CA SER A 56 14.99 -15.22 7.53
C SER A 56 14.05 -16.06 6.67
N THR A 57 14.59 -16.73 5.66
CA THR A 57 13.81 -17.56 4.72
C THR A 57 14.12 -19.05 4.84
N ALA A 58 15.12 -19.44 5.62
CA ALA A 58 15.56 -20.82 5.79
C ALA A 58 16.07 -21.06 7.23
N ALA A 59 16.17 -22.32 7.62
CA ALA A 59 16.73 -22.77 8.90
C ALA A 59 16.07 -22.09 10.13
N GLN A 60 14.76 -21.98 10.10
CA GLN A 60 14.01 -21.39 11.20
C GLN A 60 13.98 -22.35 12.40
N GLY A 61 14.40 -21.85 13.55
CA GLY A 61 14.29 -22.60 14.81
C GLY A 61 12.84 -22.69 15.30
N ALA A 62 12.59 -23.61 16.22
CA ALA A 62 11.27 -23.80 16.82
C ALA A 62 10.73 -22.57 17.58
N ASP A 63 11.62 -21.65 17.95
CA ASP A 63 11.33 -20.37 18.60
C ASP A 63 10.73 -19.31 17.66
N MET A 64 10.82 -19.54 16.36
CA MET A 64 10.40 -18.58 15.34
C MET A 64 8.89 -18.64 14.99
N GLY A 65 8.12 -19.49 15.66
CA GLY A 65 6.67 -19.62 15.46
C GLY A 65 6.28 -20.55 14.32
N SER A 66 4.99 -20.63 14.04
CA SER A 66 4.37 -21.66 13.19
C SER A 66 4.43 -21.43 11.68
N GLN A 67 5.06 -20.37 11.22
CA GLN A 67 5.05 -19.98 9.79
C GLN A 67 6.37 -20.36 9.12
N GLY A 68 6.28 -21.18 8.07
CA GLY A 68 7.45 -21.83 7.47
C GLY A 68 8.07 -21.11 6.26
N ALA A 69 7.43 -20.09 5.69
CA ALA A 69 7.90 -19.48 4.45
C ALA A 69 9.02 -18.47 4.69
N ALA A 70 8.76 -17.50 5.56
CA ALA A 70 9.74 -16.47 5.94
C ALA A 70 9.37 -15.86 7.29
N GLN A 71 10.38 -15.35 7.97
CA GLN A 71 10.25 -14.55 9.19
C GLN A 71 10.79 -13.16 8.92
N VAL A 72 9.95 -12.15 9.14
CA VAL A 72 10.33 -10.75 9.06
C VAL A 72 10.27 -10.17 10.47
N ARG A 73 11.41 -9.80 11.01
CA ARG A 73 11.52 -9.23 12.36
C ARG A 73 11.89 -7.76 12.25
N PHE A 74 11.09 -6.92 12.83
CA PHE A 74 11.38 -5.52 13.04
C PHE A 74 11.79 -5.29 14.49
N VAL A 75 12.86 -4.55 14.68
CA VAL A 75 13.31 -4.09 16.00
C VAL A 75 13.21 -2.57 16.01
N THR A 76 12.50 -2.02 16.99
CA THR A 76 12.40 -0.57 17.15
C THR A 76 13.62 0.00 17.85
N ARG A 77 13.88 1.27 17.56
CA ARG A 77 14.94 2.00 18.24
C ARG A 77 14.62 2.19 19.70
N SER A 78 15.63 2.11 20.52
CA SER A 78 15.56 2.40 21.95
C SER A 78 16.27 3.70 22.31
N GLY A 79 15.93 4.27 23.45
CA GLY A 79 16.67 5.40 24.00
C GLY A 79 18.05 4.99 24.50
N THR A 80 18.96 5.93 24.49
CA THR A 80 20.33 5.75 24.98
C THR A 80 20.65 6.77 26.08
N ASN A 81 21.81 6.66 26.71
CA ASN A 81 22.28 7.64 27.69
C ASN A 81 22.67 8.99 27.08
N ARG A 82 22.47 9.19 25.79
CA ARG A 82 22.69 10.46 25.09
C ARG A 82 21.42 10.88 24.40
N PHE A 83 21.12 12.17 24.44
CA PHE A 83 20.03 12.72 23.62
C PHE A 83 20.38 12.63 22.15
N GLN A 84 19.51 12.00 21.38
CA GLN A 84 19.59 11.88 19.95
C GLN A 84 18.22 12.13 19.35
N GLY A 85 18.19 12.81 18.22
CA GLY A 85 16.93 13.08 17.56
C GLY A 85 17.15 13.50 16.12
N SER A 86 16.10 13.42 15.34
CA SER A 86 16.03 13.97 14.00
C SER A 86 14.60 14.40 13.69
N ALA A 87 14.47 15.40 12.87
CA ALA A 87 13.22 15.79 12.26
C ALA A 87 13.36 15.56 10.74
N TYR A 88 12.30 15.10 10.11
CA TYR A 88 12.28 14.78 8.69
C TYR A 88 10.96 15.19 8.07
N PHE A 89 11.00 15.38 6.76
CA PHE A 89 9.82 15.69 5.98
C PHE A 89 9.92 14.95 4.64
N TYR A 90 9.14 13.90 4.50
CA TYR A 90 8.98 13.22 3.22
C TYR A 90 7.80 13.82 2.48
N TYR A 91 8.02 14.17 1.23
CA TYR A 91 6.93 14.60 0.38
C TYR A 91 7.00 13.92 -0.98
N ARG A 92 5.83 13.67 -1.55
CA ARG A 92 5.70 13.07 -2.86
C ARG A 92 4.62 13.80 -3.64
N ARG A 93 4.93 14.13 -4.89
CA ARG A 93 4.04 14.85 -5.79
C ARG A 93 3.91 14.09 -7.11
N ASP A 94 2.82 14.33 -7.83
CA ASP A 94 2.56 13.73 -9.12
C ASP A 94 3.65 14.03 -10.16
N TRP A 95 4.24 15.23 -10.14
CA TRP A 95 5.31 15.60 -11.05
C TRP A 95 6.63 14.82 -10.83
N MET A 96 6.80 14.20 -9.68
CA MET A 96 7.94 13.30 -9.38
C MET A 96 7.76 11.91 -9.97
N ASN A 97 6.57 11.56 -10.44
CA ASN A 97 6.27 10.27 -11.01
C ASN A 97 6.13 10.38 -12.54
N THR A 98 6.57 9.34 -13.24
CA THR A 98 6.22 9.16 -14.64
C THR A 98 4.77 8.66 -14.76
N ASN A 99 4.09 8.99 -15.84
CA ASN A 99 2.79 8.42 -16.13
C ASN A 99 2.91 6.92 -16.42
N THR A 100 1.87 6.15 -16.13
CA THR A 100 1.90 4.72 -16.41
C THR A 100 1.88 4.45 -17.90
N TRP A 101 2.50 3.36 -18.33
CA TRP A 101 2.49 2.94 -19.73
C TRP A 101 1.06 2.78 -20.26
N PHE A 102 0.14 2.26 -19.45
CA PHE A 102 -1.26 2.08 -19.80
C PHE A 102 -1.96 3.42 -20.08
N ASN A 103 -1.72 4.43 -19.26
CA ASN A 103 -2.30 5.76 -19.47
C ASN A 103 -1.75 6.44 -20.72
N LEU A 104 -0.49 6.17 -21.06
CA LEU A 104 0.14 6.74 -22.24
C LEU A 104 -0.30 6.05 -23.55
N ASN A 105 -0.55 4.74 -23.51
CA ASN A 105 -0.69 3.95 -24.74
C ASN A 105 -2.05 3.28 -24.90
N ARG A 106 -2.79 3.02 -23.84
CA ARG A 106 -4.08 2.32 -23.91
C ARG A 106 -5.27 3.12 -23.41
N ASN A 107 -5.08 3.95 -22.42
CA ASN A 107 -6.13 4.81 -21.87
C ASN A 107 -6.08 6.17 -22.56
N VAL A 108 -6.29 6.18 -23.84
CA VAL A 108 -6.36 7.41 -24.65
C VAL A 108 -7.80 7.88 -24.67
N ASP A 109 -8.01 9.17 -24.45
CA ASP A 109 -9.33 9.78 -24.57
C ASP A 109 -9.83 9.61 -26.03
N ALA A 110 -10.98 8.98 -26.17
CA ALA A 110 -11.55 8.64 -27.49
C ALA A 110 -11.93 9.88 -28.33
N VAL A 111 -12.14 11.01 -27.69
CA VAL A 111 -12.55 12.27 -28.36
C VAL A 111 -11.34 13.11 -28.74
N THR A 112 -10.40 13.26 -27.83
CA THR A 112 -9.25 14.15 -28.01
C THR A 112 -8.00 13.47 -28.52
N GLY A 113 -7.94 12.14 -28.51
CA GLY A 113 -6.77 11.35 -28.87
C GLY A 113 -5.58 11.54 -27.91
N LYS A 114 -5.77 12.21 -26.81
CA LYS A 114 -4.70 12.49 -25.84
C LYS A 114 -4.60 11.40 -24.77
N PRO A 115 -3.38 11.07 -24.34
CA PRO A 115 -3.17 10.16 -23.23
C PRO A 115 -3.86 10.67 -21.95
N THR A 116 -4.36 9.73 -21.16
CA THR A 116 -4.92 10.04 -19.84
C THR A 116 -3.88 10.71 -18.96
N ALA A 117 -4.27 11.81 -18.32
CA ALA A 117 -3.39 12.55 -17.42
C ALA A 117 -2.92 11.67 -16.25
N ARG A 118 -1.74 12.01 -15.73
CA ARG A 118 -1.24 11.37 -14.51
C ARG A 118 -2.25 11.50 -13.37
N PRO A 119 -2.45 10.44 -12.57
CA PRO A 119 -3.20 10.55 -11.32
C PRO A 119 -2.54 11.61 -10.41
N ARG A 120 -3.35 12.47 -9.82
CA ARG A 120 -2.85 13.41 -8.81
C ARG A 120 -2.35 12.65 -7.61
N LEU A 121 -1.15 12.99 -7.16
CA LEU A 121 -0.52 12.42 -5.97
C LEU A 121 0.04 13.55 -5.11
N PHE A 122 -0.52 13.68 -3.92
CA PHE A 122 -0.04 14.58 -2.88
C PHE A 122 0.18 13.74 -1.63
N GLN A 123 1.40 13.65 -1.17
CA GLN A 123 1.72 12.96 0.06
C GLN A 123 2.72 13.79 0.84
N ASP A 124 2.36 14.12 2.06
CA ASP A 124 3.20 14.85 3.00
C ASP A 124 3.33 14.02 4.27
N GLN A 125 4.56 13.79 4.72
CA GLN A 125 4.90 12.98 5.88
C GLN A 125 5.93 13.72 6.74
N PRO A 126 5.51 14.74 7.50
CA PRO A 126 6.35 15.30 8.54
C PRO A 126 6.49 14.33 9.70
N GLY A 127 7.68 14.25 10.23
CA GLY A 127 7.94 13.40 11.39
C GLY A 127 9.15 13.86 12.18
N PHE A 128 9.23 13.35 13.39
CA PHE A 128 10.40 13.52 14.24
C PHE A 128 10.60 12.29 15.12
N ARG A 129 11.82 12.10 15.51
CA ARG A 129 12.19 11.14 16.54
C ARG A 129 13.11 11.79 17.55
N ILE A 130 12.97 11.39 18.80
CA ILE A 130 13.81 11.84 19.89
C ILE A 130 13.97 10.70 20.90
N GLY A 131 15.16 10.51 21.38
CA GLY A 131 15.46 9.57 22.45
C GLY A 131 16.57 10.08 23.35
N GLY A 132 16.58 9.61 24.57
CA GLY A 132 17.58 10.02 25.54
C GLY A 132 17.33 9.45 26.92
N PRO A 133 18.16 9.80 27.92
CA PRO A 133 17.98 9.35 29.27
C PRO A 133 16.88 10.16 29.98
N ILE A 134 15.98 9.47 30.66
CA ILE A 134 15.14 10.05 31.74
C ILE A 134 15.99 10.11 32.99
N TRP A 135 16.70 9.03 33.27
CA TRP A 135 17.64 8.91 34.38
C TRP A 135 18.88 8.22 33.86
N LYS A 136 20.00 8.90 33.91
CA LYS A 136 21.26 8.38 33.39
C LYS A 136 21.56 6.99 33.95
N ASP A 137 21.93 6.07 33.10
CA ASP A 137 22.27 4.67 33.39
C ASP A 137 21.13 3.82 33.98
N LYS A 138 19.89 4.37 34.11
CA LYS A 138 18.76 3.65 34.71
C LYS A 138 17.54 3.58 33.81
N ALA A 139 17.17 4.69 33.16
CA ALA A 139 15.97 4.74 32.37
C ALA A 139 16.17 5.65 31.14
N CYS A 140 15.80 5.15 30.00
CA CYS A 140 15.83 5.88 28.75
C CYS A 140 14.44 5.91 28.14
N PHE A 141 14.21 6.86 27.24
CA PHE A 141 12.99 6.93 26.45
C PHE A 141 13.33 7.06 24.97
N PHE A 142 12.39 6.65 24.15
CA PHE A 142 12.40 6.89 22.72
C PHE A 142 10.97 7.21 22.26
N VAL A 143 10.82 8.25 21.46
CA VAL A 143 9.57 8.66 20.85
C VAL A 143 9.79 8.89 19.38
N ASN A 144 8.94 8.29 18.55
CA ASN A 144 8.82 8.59 17.13
C ASN A 144 7.38 9.00 16.84
N TYR A 145 7.22 10.10 16.13
CA TYR A 145 5.93 10.57 15.68
C TYR A 145 6.00 10.98 14.21
N GLU A 146 5.04 10.47 13.44
CA GLU A 146 4.93 10.76 12.02
C GLU A 146 3.47 11.00 11.67
N TRP A 147 3.23 12.06 10.94
CA TRP A 147 1.93 12.35 10.37
C TRP A 147 1.96 12.04 8.86
N ILE A 148 0.92 11.38 8.36
CA ILE A 148 0.74 11.15 6.93
C ILE A 148 -0.51 11.88 6.48
N SER A 149 -0.34 12.81 5.55
CA SER A 149 -1.42 13.46 4.84
C SER A 149 -1.37 13.06 3.37
N GLN A 150 -2.39 12.34 2.92
CA GLN A 150 -2.51 11.90 1.53
C GLN A 150 -3.94 12.13 1.04
N PRO A 151 -4.27 13.36 0.65
CA PRO A 151 -5.57 13.62 0.04
C PRO A 151 -5.70 12.80 -1.23
N GLY A 152 -6.63 11.86 -1.25
CA GLY A 152 -6.92 10.99 -2.39
C GLY A 152 -8.06 11.56 -3.21
N THR A 153 -7.95 11.46 -4.53
CA THR A 153 -9.06 11.66 -5.46
C THR A 153 -9.49 10.31 -5.98
N ASN A 154 -10.68 9.88 -5.64
CA ASN A 154 -11.27 8.67 -6.19
C ASN A 154 -12.05 9.03 -7.46
N THR A 155 -11.60 8.52 -8.59
CA THR A 155 -12.41 8.57 -9.82
C THR A 155 -13.36 7.38 -9.79
N ALA A 156 -14.65 7.63 -9.63
CA ALA A 156 -15.67 6.62 -9.72
C ALA A 156 -16.38 6.74 -11.07
N ASN A 157 -16.32 5.70 -11.88
CA ASN A 157 -17.16 5.61 -13.05
C ASN A 157 -18.58 5.27 -12.63
N ARG A 158 -19.51 6.14 -12.96
CA ARG A 158 -20.93 5.94 -12.71
C ARG A 158 -21.65 5.79 -14.03
N THR A 159 -22.49 4.80 -14.14
CA THR A 159 -23.44 4.71 -15.24
C THR A 159 -24.55 5.72 -14.95
N ILE A 160 -24.68 6.70 -15.81
CA ILE A 160 -25.77 7.67 -15.77
C ILE A 160 -26.74 7.37 -16.90
N MET A 161 -27.96 7.80 -16.75
CA MET A 161 -28.95 7.71 -17.83
C MET A 161 -28.48 8.54 -19.02
N SER A 162 -28.61 7.98 -20.20
CA SER A 162 -28.32 8.73 -21.42
C SER A 162 -29.38 9.82 -21.65
N PRO A 163 -29.07 10.89 -22.36
CA PRO A 163 -30.08 11.91 -22.71
C PRO A 163 -31.29 11.34 -23.45
N LEU A 164 -31.13 10.23 -24.15
CA LEU A 164 -32.23 9.51 -24.81
C LEU A 164 -33.12 8.77 -23.79
N SER A 165 -32.52 8.22 -22.75
CA SER A 165 -33.29 7.58 -21.68
C SER A 165 -34.14 8.56 -20.88
N GLU A 166 -33.68 9.81 -20.75
CA GLU A 166 -34.48 10.89 -20.15
C GLU A 166 -35.73 11.23 -20.99
N GLN A 167 -35.70 10.96 -22.29
CA GLN A 167 -36.79 11.10 -23.22
C GLN A 167 -37.65 9.85 -23.36
N GLY A 168 -37.44 8.83 -22.51
CA GLY A 168 -38.13 7.55 -22.56
C GLY A 168 -37.65 6.59 -23.65
N LYS A 169 -36.53 6.89 -24.30
CA LYS A 169 -35.95 6.05 -25.36
C LYS A 169 -34.78 5.25 -24.82
N PHE A 170 -34.79 3.96 -25.04
CA PHE A 170 -33.74 3.07 -24.56
C PHE A 170 -32.81 2.63 -25.71
N GLN A 171 -31.50 2.71 -25.46
CA GLN A 171 -30.50 2.17 -26.35
C GLN A 171 -30.09 0.77 -25.91
N TYR A 172 -30.07 -0.17 -26.81
CA TYR A 172 -29.60 -1.51 -26.59
C TYR A 172 -28.65 -1.98 -27.70
N ALA A 173 -27.75 -2.90 -27.37
CA ALA A 173 -26.88 -3.47 -28.36
C ALA A 173 -27.70 -4.27 -29.35
N GLY A 174 -27.77 -3.80 -30.58
CA GLY A 174 -28.63 -4.37 -31.61
C GLY A 174 -27.86 -5.18 -32.63
N GLY A 175 -28.01 -6.49 -32.61
CA GLY A 175 -27.68 -7.34 -33.71
C GLY A 175 -26.21 -7.73 -33.90
N THR A 176 -25.91 -8.29 -35.07
CA THR A 176 -24.66 -8.95 -35.43
C THR A 176 -23.48 -8.02 -35.74
N VAL A 177 -23.68 -6.71 -35.71
CA VAL A 177 -22.59 -5.74 -35.99
C VAL A 177 -22.04 -5.23 -34.67
N PRO A 178 -20.74 -5.45 -34.36
CA PRO A 178 -20.13 -4.91 -33.18
C PRO A 178 -20.23 -3.38 -33.14
N GLY A 179 -20.80 -2.82 -32.05
CA GLY A 179 -20.97 -1.37 -31.88
C GLY A 179 -22.28 -0.78 -32.44
N ALA A 180 -23.15 -1.58 -33.06
CA ALA A 180 -24.47 -1.10 -33.49
C ALA A 180 -25.38 -0.94 -32.24
N GLN A 181 -25.94 0.24 -32.08
CA GLN A 181 -26.95 0.53 -31.06
C GLN A 181 -28.29 0.81 -31.74
N ARG A 182 -29.34 0.23 -31.20
CA ARG A 182 -30.73 0.53 -31.60
C ARG A 182 -31.41 1.35 -30.54
N VAL A 183 -32.27 2.25 -30.95
CA VAL A 183 -33.08 3.06 -30.05
C VAL A 183 -34.50 2.49 -30.10
N ALA A 184 -35.05 2.14 -28.95
CA ALA A 184 -36.46 1.79 -28.79
C ALA A 184 -37.23 3.03 -28.35
N GLU A 185 -38.37 3.25 -28.99
CA GLU A 185 -39.33 4.30 -28.61
C GLU A 185 -40.35 3.73 -27.62
#